data_c920429578adb647443e6303860b50b7
#
_entry.id   c920429578adb647443e6303860b50b7
#
_cell.length_a   1.000
_cell.length_b   1.000
_cell.length_c   1.000
_cell.angle_alpha   90.00
_cell.angle_beta   90.00
_cell.angle_gamma   90.00
#
_symmetry.space_group_name_H-M   'P 1'
#
loop_
_entity.id
_entity.type
_entity.pdbx_description
1 polymer ?
#
loop_
_entity_poly.entity_id
_entity_poly.type
_entity_poly.pdbx_seq_one_letter_code
_entity_poly.pdbx_strand_id
1 'polypeptide(L)'
;IILAIVIGIGEKGEISLSSVILITIKAFGFWIGLMILGSLISKRLSSFALSFKSTGSALLIASIYGLIASAVAEVYFGLAMIIGSYTMGLVLSDTELKHKVEKPISNINKILVPIFFCVVGMQLDMSFITGESDQSLSKIIIFTILLSILAIISKIFGSGIPAYFVGFDRKSSWKIGLGMLPRGEVAIIIAGIGLTTGVIGADIFGISLVVTIVTTILAPILLVRAYKN
;
A
#
# COMPACT_ATOMS: atom_id res chain seq x y z
N ILE A 1 -6.43 -8.72 -2.25
CA ILE A 1 -6.60 -10.16 -1.95
C ILE A 1 -6.52 -10.39 -0.45
N ILE A 2 -5.43 -10.06 0.25
CA ILE A 2 -5.28 -10.25 1.72
C ILE A 2 -6.43 -9.56 2.48
N LEU A 3 -6.76 -8.32 2.14
CA LEU A 3 -7.85 -7.58 2.72
C LEU A 3 -9.19 -8.31 2.60
N ALA A 4 -9.48 -8.86 1.43
CA ALA A 4 -10.71 -9.59 1.17
C ALA A 4 -10.75 -10.94 1.92
N ILE A 5 -9.60 -11.57 2.15
CA ILE A 5 -9.51 -12.76 3.02
C ILE A 5 -9.83 -12.36 4.47
N VAL A 6 -9.27 -11.26 4.96
CA VAL A 6 -9.51 -10.75 6.32
C VAL A 6 -10.98 -10.43 6.54
N ILE A 7 -11.63 -9.75 5.59
CA ILE A 7 -13.07 -9.45 5.66
C ILE A 7 -13.90 -10.75 5.61
N GLY A 8 -13.54 -11.69 4.72
CA GLY A 8 -14.25 -12.97 4.60
C GLY A 8 -14.18 -13.83 5.86
N ILE A 9 -13.07 -13.77 6.61
CA ILE A 9 -12.94 -14.43 7.92
C ILE A 9 -13.84 -13.73 8.95
N GLY A 10 -13.88 -12.40 8.95
CA GLY A 10 -14.69 -11.62 9.89
C GLY A 10 -16.20 -11.84 9.71
N GLU A 11 -16.67 -11.96 8.45
CA GLU A 11 -18.11 -12.09 8.16
C GLU A 11 -18.66 -13.52 8.26
N LYS A 12 -17.85 -14.54 7.91
CA LYS A 12 -18.37 -15.92 7.75
C LYS A 12 -17.66 -16.98 8.60
N GLY A 13 -16.60 -16.60 9.34
CA GLY A 13 -15.86 -17.54 10.18
C GLY A 13 -15.09 -18.64 9.45
N GLU A 14 -15.27 -18.79 8.13
CA GLU A 14 -14.62 -19.82 7.32
C GLU A 14 -14.04 -19.22 6.05
N ILE A 15 -12.80 -19.63 5.73
CA ILE A 15 -12.15 -19.29 4.45
C ILE A 15 -12.63 -20.28 3.39
N SER A 16 -13.61 -19.88 2.58
CA SER A 16 -13.94 -20.66 1.39
C SER A 16 -12.90 -20.45 0.29
N LEU A 17 -12.25 -21.52 -0.14
CA LEU A 17 -11.29 -21.49 -1.26
C LEU A 17 -11.90 -20.86 -2.53
N SER A 18 -13.18 -21.09 -2.76
CA SER A 18 -13.93 -20.50 -3.88
C SER A 18 -14.03 -18.97 -3.77
N SER A 19 -14.20 -18.42 -2.58
CA SER A 19 -14.24 -16.96 -2.36
C SER A 19 -12.89 -16.32 -2.64
N VAL A 20 -11.78 -16.94 -2.20
CA VAL A 20 -10.42 -16.46 -2.46
C VAL A 20 -10.12 -16.47 -3.97
N ILE A 21 -10.47 -17.54 -4.66
CA ILE A 21 -10.28 -17.67 -6.12
C ILE A 21 -11.11 -16.60 -6.84
N LEU A 22 -12.39 -16.42 -6.47
CA LEU A 22 -13.26 -15.43 -7.10
C LEU A 22 -12.72 -14.00 -6.94
N ILE A 23 -12.26 -13.63 -5.74
CA ILE A 23 -11.67 -12.32 -5.47
C ILE A 23 -10.37 -12.13 -6.26
N THR A 24 -9.57 -13.18 -6.35
CA THR A 24 -8.33 -13.14 -7.14
C THR A 24 -8.63 -12.92 -8.61
N ILE A 25 -9.59 -13.65 -9.19
CA ILE A 25 -10.02 -13.48 -10.59
C ILE A 25 -10.59 -12.08 -10.80
N LYS A 26 -11.43 -11.56 -9.90
CA LYS A 26 -11.95 -10.19 -9.98
C LYS A 26 -10.83 -9.15 -9.94
N ALA A 27 -9.83 -9.32 -9.07
CA ALA A 27 -8.71 -8.40 -8.94
C ALA A 27 -7.85 -8.34 -10.21
N PHE A 28 -7.46 -9.49 -10.73
CA PHE A 28 -6.69 -9.56 -11.97
C PHE A 28 -7.52 -9.14 -13.19
N GLY A 29 -8.78 -9.55 -13.28
CA GLY A 29 -9.70 -9.17 -14.34
C GLY A 29 -9.92 -7.66 -14.39
N PHE A 30 -10.13 -7.02 -13.24
CA PHE A 30 -10.24 -5.56 -13.14
C PHE A 30 -8.93 -4.88 -13.57
N TRP A 31 -7.79 -5.33 -13.03
CA TRP A 31 -6.50 -4.73 -13.32
C TRP A 31 -6.15 -4.81 -14.81
N ILE A 32 -6.26 -6.02 -15.40
CA ILE A 32 -5.99 -6.24 -16.83
C ILE A 32 -7.01 -5.49 -17.68
N GLY A 33 -8.31 -5.55 -17.33
CA GLY A 33 -9.37 -4.85 -18.03
C GLY A 33 -9.15 -3.34 -18.04
N LEU A 34 -8.82 -2.74 -16.90
CA LEU A 34 -8.55 -1.30 -16.79
C LEU A 34 -7.27 -0.92 -17.56
N MET A 35 -6.23 -1.77 -17.54
CA MET A 35 -5.01 -1.55 -18.34
C MET A 35 -5.30 -1.56 -19.82
N ILE A 36 -6.03 -2.57 -20.33
CA ILE A 36 -6.37 -2.69 -21.76
C ILE A 36 -7.30 -1.56 -22.19
N LEU A 37 -8.44 -1.40 -21.54
CA LEU A 37 -9.43 -0.36 -21.88
C LEU A 37 -8.83 1.04 -21.68
N GLY A 38 -8.12 1.22 -20.57
CA GLY A 38 -7.45 2.49 -20.28
C GLY A 38 -6.41 2.84 -21.32
N SER A 39 -5.57 1.92 -21.77
CA SER A 39 -4.56 2.17 -22.80
C SER A 39 -5.20 2.55 -24.15
N LEU A 40 -6.32 1.92 -24.52
CA LEU A 40 -7.05 2.25 -25.75
C LEU A 40 -7.61 3.67 -25.75
N ILE A 41 -8.05 4.17 -24.60
CA ILE A 41 -8.67 5.50 -24.47
C ILE A 41 -7.74 6.56 -23.87
N SER A 42 -6.52 6.17 -23.41
CA SER A 42 -5.58 7.06 -22.71
C SER A 42 -5.26 8.34 -23.48
N LYS A 43 -5.04 8.24 -24.79
CA LYS A 43 -4.79 9.41 -25.66
C LYS A 43 -5.98 10.37 -25.69
N ARG A 44 -7.22 9.86 -25.72
CA ARG A 44 -8.44 10.68 -25.70
C ARG A 44 -8.62 11.36 -24.34
N LEU A 45 -8.40 10.61 -23.25
CA LEU A 45 -8.44 11.13 -21.89
C LEU A 45 -7.40 12.24 -21.68
N SER A 46 -6.17 12.00 -22.15
CA SER A 46 -5.09 13.00 -22.11
C SER A 46 -5.43 14.24 -22.93
N SER A 47 -5.88 14.08 -24.18
CA SER A 47 -6.27 15.19 -25.04
C SER A 47 -7.40 16.01 -24.44
N PHE A 48 -8.42 15.36 -23.88
CA PHE A 48 -9.51 16.02 -23.17
C PHE A 48 -9.00 16.83 -21.96
N ALA A 49 -8.15 16.24 -21.12
CA ALA A 49 -7.58 16.93 -19.98
C ALA A 49 -6.72 18.14 -20.37
N LEU A 50 -6.02 18.04 -21.51
CA LEU A 50 -5.15 19.10 -22.02
C LEU A 50 -5.90 20.17 -22.83
N SER A 51 -7.16 19.95 -23.22
CA SER A 51 -7.98 20.92 -23.94
C SER A 51 -8.34 22.15 -23.09
N PHE A 52 -8.34 21.99 -21.76
CA PHE A 52 -8.61 23.08 -20.84
C PHE A 52 -7.35 23.91 -20.58
N LYS A 53 -7.42 25.20 -20.91
CA LYS A 53 -6.30 26.14 -20.81
C LYS A 53 -6.08 26.70 -19.39
N SER A 54 -6.93 26.34 -18.42
CA SER A 54 -6.83 26.85 -17.04
C SER A 54 -5.64 26.20 -16.32
N THR A 55 -4.97 27.02 -15.49
CA THR A 55 -3.88 26.53 -14.63
C THR A 55 -4.40 25.50 -13.65
N GLY A 56 -3.83 24.30 -13.67
CA GLY A 56 -4.22 23.20 -12.78
C GLY A 56 -5.35 22.28 -13.29
N SER A 57 -6.02 22.63 -14.41
CA SER A 57 -7.08 21.79 -14.98
C SER A 57 -6.61 20.36 -15.31
N ALA A 58 -5.42 20.21 -15.87
CA ALA A 58 -4.82 18.93 -16.16
C ALA A 58 -4.65 18.05 -14.90
N LEU A 59 -4.18 18.66 -13.80
CA LEU A 59 -4.04 17.98 -12.50
C LEU A 59 -5.39 17.54 -11.95
N LEU A 60 -6.37 18.46 -11.95
CA LEU A 60 -7.70 18.18 -11.42
C LEU A 60 -8.38 17.04 -12.19
N ILE A 61 -8.33 17.07 -13.53
CA ILE A 61 -8.96 16.05 -14.36
C ILE A 61 -8.24 14.70 -14.21
N ALA A 62 -6.91 14.69 -14.16
CA ALA A 62 -6.14 13.47 -13.89
C ALA A 62 -6.49 12.87 -12.51
N SER A 63 -6.66 13.71 -11.49
CA SER A 63 -7.09 13.27 -10.15
C SER A 63 -8.52 12.70 -10.18
N ILE A 64 -9.44 13.32 -10.93
CA ILE A 64 -10.81 12.80 -11.12
C ILE A 64 -10.78 11.42 -11.78
N TYR A 65 -9.95 11.20 -12.80
CA TYR A 65 -9.81 9.88 -13.42
C TYR A 65 -9.31 8.83 -12.41
N GLY A 66 -8.33 9.18 -11.58
CA GLY A 66 -7.85 8.31 -10.51
C GLY A 66 -8.94 7.98 -9.49
N LEU A 67 -9.73 8.98 -9.07
CA LEU A 67 -10.83 8.80 -8.11
C LEU A 67 -11.98 7.95 -8.69
N ILE A 68 -12.34 8.16 -9.96
CA ILE A 68 -13.35 7.34 -10.64
C ILE A 68 -12.88 5.89 -10.71
N ALA A 69 -11.63 5.64 -11.12
CA ALA A 69 -11.08 4.30 -11.17
C ALA A 69 -11.03 3.64 -9.78
N SER A 70 -10.73 4.41 -8.73
CA SER A 70 -10.77 3.95 -7.34
C SER A 70 -12.18 3.57 -6.90
N ALA A 71 -13.16 4.42 -7.19
CA ALA A 71 -14.56 4.14 -6.86
C ALA A 71 -15.09 2.90 -7.60
N VAL A 72 -14.75 2.73 -8.87
CA VAL A 72 -15.10 1.53 -9.65
C VAL A 72 -14.47 0.28 -9.04
N ALA A 73 -13.18 0.35 -8.65
CA ALA A 73 -12.48 -0.78 -8.01
C ALA A 73 -13.19 -1.22 -6.73
N GLU A 74 -13.58 -0.28 -5.89
CA GLU A 74 -14.20 -0.58 -4.59
C GLU A 74 -15.65 -1.00 -4.73
N VAL A 75 -16.48 -0.20 -5.39
CA VAL A 75 -17.94 -0.40 -5.43
C VAL A 75 -18.33 -1.63 -6.24
N TYR A 76 -17.73 -1.84 -7.42
CA TYR A 76 -18.13 -2.92 -8.31
C TYR A 76 -17.32 -4.21 -8.14
N PHE A 77 -16.06 -4.09 -7.72
CA PHE A 77 -15.16 -5.24 -7.63
C PHE A 77 -14.80 -5.63 -6.19
N GLY A 78 -15.12 -4.79 -5.20
CA GLY A 78 -14.76 -5.02 -3.80
C GLY A 78 -13.23 -5.02 -3.57
N LEU A 79 -12.50 -4.22 -4.36
CA LEU A 79 -11.05 -4.10 -4.30
C LEU A 79 -10.66 -2.82 -3.56
N ALA A 80 -9.43 -2.79 -3.01
CA ALA A 80 -8.91 -1.58 -2.41
C ALA A 80 -8.80 -0.44 -3.45
N MET A 81 -9.25 0.77 -3.11
CA MET A 81 -9.25 1.96 -3.96
C MET A 81 -7.90 2.25 -4.62
N ILE A 82 -6.79 1.94 -3.91
CA ILE A 82 -5.43 2.16 -4.40
C ILE A 82 -5.14 1.41 -5.70
N ILE A 83 -5.77 0.24 -5.93
CA ILE A 83 -5.59 -0.54 -7.16
C ILE A 83 -6.13 0.24 -8.36
N GLY A 84 -7.30 0.88 -8.20
CA GLY A 84 -7.91 1.69 -9.25
C GLY A 84 -7.08 2.92 -9.61
N SER A 85 -6.71 3.73 -8.61
CA SER A 85 -5.92 4.95 -8.82
C SER A 85 -4.53 4.66 -9.38
N TYR A 86 -3.84 3.64 -8.86
CA TYR A 86 -2.54 3.22 -9.33
C TYR A 86 -2.58 2.76 -10.80
N THR A 87 -3.56 1.92 -11.14
CA THR A 87 -3.71 1.42 -12.52
C THR A 87 -4.05 2.57 -13.49
N MET A 88 -4.92 3.51 -13.08
CA MET A 88 -5.20 4.70 -13.89
C MET A 88 -3.96 5.57 -14.06
N GLY A 89 -3.13 5.72 -13.02
CA GLY A 89 -1.83 6.39 -13.10
C GLY A 89 -0.91 5.74 -14.13
N LEU A 90 -0.83 4.40 -14.15
CA LEU A 90 -0.07 3.66 -15.17
C LEU A 90 -0.62 3.90 -16.58
N VAL A 91 -1.94 3.86 -16.76
CA VAL A 91 -2.59 4.15 -18.06
C VAL A 91 -2.24 5.54 -18.58
N LEU A 92 -2.18 6.53 -17.71
CA LEU A 92 -1.86 7.90 -18.08
C LEU A 92 -0.35 8.17 -18.21
N SER A 93 0.49 7.28 -17.69
CA SER A 93 1.95 7.47 -17.66
C SER A 93 2.61 7.53 -19.03
N ASP A 94 2.00 6.93 -20.06
CA ASP A 94 2.48 6.92 -21.42
C ASP A 94 1.90 8.07 -22.28
N THR A 95 1.24 9.05 -21.63
CA THR A 95 0.62 10.19 -22.32
C THR A 95 1.33 11.51 -21.98
N GLU A 96 1.09 12.53 -22.81
CA GLU A 96 1.62 13.89 -22.56
C GLU A 96 1.09 14.50 -21.25
N LEU A 97 -0.03 14.02 -20.74
CA LEU A 97 -0.62 14.47 -19.49
C LEU A 97 0.35 14.25 -18.31
N LYS A 98 1.14 13.15 -18.32
CA LYS A 98 2.16 12.86 -17.32
C LYS A 98 3.07 14.05 -17.06
N HIS A 99 3.65 14.63 -18.11
CA HIS A 99 4.62 15.73 -17.97
C HIS A 99 4.02 16.99 -17.32
N LYS A 100 2.70 17.20 -17.48
CA LYS A 100 2.01 18.35 -16.86
C LYS A 100 1.58 18.10 -15.42
N VAL A 101 1.30 16.84 -15.04
CA VAL A 101 0.77 16.51 -13.71
C VAL A 101 1.83 15.99 -12.72
N GLU A 102 2.94 15.44 -13.20
CA GLU A 102 3.98 14.82 -12.36
C GLU A 102 4.52 15.79 -11.31
N LYS A 103 4.93 16.99 -11.73
CA LYS A 103 5.49 17.99 -10.82
C LYS A 103 4.47 18.55 -9.82
N PRO A 104 3.23 18.95 -10.22
CA PRO A 104 2.19 19.33 -9.29
C PRO A 104 1.83 18.23 -8.27
N ILE A 105 1.65 16.98 -8.72
CA ILE A 105 1.36 15.85 -7.82
C ILE A 105 2.51 15.65 -6.83
N SER A 106 3.75 15.69 -7.29
CA SER A 106 4.92 15.57 -6.41
C SER A 106 4.94 16.64 -5.33
N ASN A 107 4.54 17.88 -5.65
CA ASN A 107 4.47 18.97 -4.66
C ASN A 107 3.34 18.75 -3.64
N ILE A 108 2.20 18.26 -4.07
CA ILE A 108 1.09 17.90 -3.17
C ILE A 108 1.51 16.76 -2.24
N ASN A 109 2.18 15.73 -2.76
CA ASN A 109 2.65 14.61 -1.96
C ASN A 109 3.63 15.03 -0.86
N LYS A 110 4.48 16.03 -1.09
CA LYS A 110 5.39 16.56 -0.05
C LYS A 110 4.65 17.09 1.18
N ILE A 111 3.40 17.50 1.02
CA ILE A 111 2.55 18.01 2.12
C ILE A 111 1.66 16.89 2.66
N LEU A 112 1.00 16.13 1.76
CA LEU A 112 0.04 15.10 2.18
C LEU A 112 0.71 13.91 2.88
N VAL A 113 1.89 13.48 2.44
CA VAL A 113 2.58 12.32 3.03
C VAL A 113 2.95 12.55 4.49
N PRO A 114 3.57 13.68 4.90
CA PRO A 114 3.80 13.96 6.32
C PRO A 114 2.50 14.04 7.14
N ILE A 115 1.45 14.68 6.60
CA ILE A 115 0.15 14.76 7.28
C ILE A 115 -0.42 13.37 7.50
N PHE A 116 -0.37 12.50 6.48
CA PHE A 116 -0.80 11.11 6.59
C PHE A 116 -0.08 10.39 7.73
N PHE A 117 1.25 10.47 7.80
CA PHE A 117 2.00 9.82 8.88
C PHE A 117 1.70 10.42 10.27
N CYS A 118 1.44 11.71 10.37
CA CYS A 118 0.99 12.33 11.62
C CYS A 118 -0.37 11.78 12.06
N VAL A 119 -1.33 11.71 11.15
CA VAL A 119 -2.68 11.16 11.45
C VAL A 119 -2.60 9.70 11.87
N VAL A 120 -1.80 8.90 11.17
CA VAL A 120 -1.56 7.50 11.53
C VAL A 120 -0.90 7.36 12.90
N GLY A 121 0.09 8.22 13.18
CA GLY A 121 0.74 8.24 14.50
C GLY A 121 -0.22 8.59 15.64
N MET A 122 -1.19 9.49 15.39
CA MET A 122 -2.23 9.83 16.37
C MET A 122 -3.26 8.71 16.61
N GLN A 123 -3.40 7.77 15.70
CA GLN A 123 -4.26 6.59 15.89
C GLN A 123 -3.61 5.52 16.77
N LEU A 124 -2.33 5.70 17.13
CA LEU A 124 -1.64 4.79 18.04
C LEU A 124 -2.20 4.96 19.45
N ASP A 125 -3.01 4.03 19.88
CA ASP A 125 -3.43 3.96 21.28
C ASP A 125 -2.31 3.32 22.09
N MET A 126 -1.73 4.10 23.01
CA MET A 126 -0.62 3.66 23.85
C MET A 126 -1.09 2.84 25.05
N SER A 127 -2.40 2.66 25.26
CA SER A 127 -2.97 1.91 26.38
C SER A 127 -2.49 0.46 26.42
N PHE A 128 -2.23 -0.14 25.24
CA PHE A 128 -1.67 -1.50 25.17
C PHE A 128 -0.23 -1.60 25.70
N ILE A 129 0.52 -0.47 25.74
CA ILE A 129 1.88 -0.42 26.33
C ILE A 129 1.81 -0.10 27.82
N THR A 130 0.81 0.67 28.27
CA THR A 130 0.70 1.13 29.66
C THR A 130 0.09 0.11 30.62
N GLY A 131 -0.30 -1.07 30.13
CA GLY A 131 -0.65 -2.21 30.99
C GLY A 131 -2.13 -2.30 31.39
N GLU A 132 -3.02 -1.57 30.74
CA GLU A 132 -4.48 -1.76 30.92
C GLU A 132 -5.01 -3.01 30.19
N SER A 133 -4.14 -3.70 29.43
CA SER A 133 -4.48 -4.99 28.82
C SER A 133 -4.18 -6.13 29.80
N ASP A 134 -5.04 -7.13 29.84
CA ASP A 134 -4.92 -8.37 30.65
C ASP A 134 -3.64 -9.19 30.33
N GLN A 135 -2.87 -8.80 29.31
CA GLN A 135 -1.65 -9.48 28.90
C GLN A 135 -0.40 -8.88 29.53
N SER A 136 0.50 -9.75 29.99
CA SER A 136 1.80 -9.33 30.54
C SER A 136 2.58 -8.49 29.52
N LEU A 137 2.96 -7.29 29.89
CA LEU A 137 3.73 -6.31 29.10
C LEU A 137 4.96 -6.93 28.41
N SER A 138 5.63 -7.85 29.10
CA SER A 138 6.79 -8.57 28.56
C SER A 138 6.42 -9.45 27.36
N LYS A 139 5.25 -10.07 27.34
CA LYS A 139 4.79 -10.89 26.20
C LYS A 139 4.50 -10.01 24.97
N ILE A 140 3.87 -8.86 25.17
CA ILE A 140 3.59 -7.91 24.09
C ILE A 140 4.88 -7.40 23.46
N ILE A 141 5.86 -6.99 24.29
CA ILE A 141 7.16 -6.50 23.80
C ILE A 141 7.92 -7.58 23.05
N ILE A 142 8.01 -8.80 23.61
CA ILE A 142 8.70 -9.92 22.96
C ILE A 142 8.04 -10.24 21.61
N PHE A 143 6.72 -10.32 21.58
CA PHE A 143 5.97 -10.60 20.35
C PHE A 143 6.18 -9.50 19.29
N THR A 144 6.16 -8.22 19.68
CA THR A 144 6.42 -7.08 18.79
C THR A 144 7.83 -7.12 18.21
N ILE A 145 8.85 -7.42 19.01
CA ILE A 145 10.23 -7.55 18.55
C ILE A 145 10.36 -8.73 17.58
N LEU A 146 9.80 -9.88 17.92
CA LEU A 146 9.86 -11.09 17.10
C LEU A 146 9.16 -10.88 15.76
N LEU A 147 7.99 -10.26 15.77
CA LEU A 147 7.22 -9.92 14.57
C LEU A 147 7.96 -8.88 13.70
N SER A 148 8.62 -7.90 14.32
CA SER A 148 9.43 -6.91 13.60
C SER A 148 10.62 -7.55 12.89
N ILE A 149 11.35 -8.42 13.60
CA ILE A 149 12.48 -9.17 13.01
C ILE A 149 12.01 -10.06 11.87
N LEU A 150 10.92 -10.79 12.05
CA LEU A 150 10.35 -11.64 11.01
C LEU A 150 9.90 -10.82 9.80
N ALA A 151 9.28 -9.66 10.03
CA ALA A 151 8.86 -8.74 8.99
C ALA A 151 10.04 -8.21 8.16
N ILE A 152 11.16 -7.86 8.81
CA ILE A 152 12.39 -7.41 8.17
C ILE A 152 12.99 -8.53 7.33
N ILE A 153 13.19 -9.70 7.91
CA ILE A 153 13.78 -10.87 7.26
C ILE A 153 12.95 -11.28 6.04
N SER A 154 11.63 -11.43 6.22
CA SER A 154 10.73 -11.86 5.14
C SER A 154 10.75 -10.91 3.95
N LYS A 155 10.86 -9.60 4.17
CA LYS A 155 10.90 -8.60 3.09
C LYS A 155 12.26 -8.58 2.38
N ILE A 156 13.36 -8.57 3.13
CA ILE A 156 14.70 -8.53 2.54
C ILE A 156 14.94 -9.77 1.69
N PHE A 157 14.67 -10.94 2.22
CA PHE A 157 14.87 -12.19 1.48
C PHE A 157 13.79 -12.43 0.42
N GLY A 158 12.53 -12.13 0.72
CA GLY A 158 11.41 -12.30 -0.22
C GLY A 158 11.52 -11.42 -1.48
N SER A 159 12.24 -10.30 -1.42
CA SER A 159 12.47 -9.43 -2.59
C SER A 159 13.89 -9.57 -3.15
N GLY A 160 14.88 -9.72 -2.29
CA GLY A 160 16.28 -9.80 -2.69
C GLY A 160 16.63 -11.12 -3.40
N ILE A 161 16.10 -12.26 -2.93
CA ILE A 161 16.37 -13.56 -3.55
C ILE A 161 15.79 -13.63 -4.98
N PRO A 162 14.51 -13.29 -5.23
CA PRO A 162 13.99 -13.25 -6.59
C PRO A 162 14.75 -12.30 -7.50
N ALA A 163 15.16 -11.12 -7.00
CA ALA A 163 15.97 -10.19 -7.77
C ALA A 163 17.30 -10.81 -8.22
N TYR A 164 17.96 -11.57 -7.34
CA TYR A 164 19.17 -12.29 -7.69
C TYR A 164 18.94 -13.33 -8.79
N PHE A 165 17.85 -14.09 -8.72
CA PHE A 165 17.50 -15.08 -9.75
C PHE A 165 17.13 -14.49 -11.11
N VAL A 166 16.66 -13.24 -11.15
CA VAL A 166 16.37 -12.52 -12.40
C VAL A 166 17.63 -11.91 -13.03
N GLY A 167 18.80 -12.02 -12.37
CA GLY A 167 20.09 -11.62 -12.94
C GLY A 167 20.69 -10.34 -12.36
N PHE A 168 20.11 -9.79 -11.29
CA PHE A 168 20.79 -8.71 -10.58
C PHE A 168 21.99 -9.23 -9.80
N ASP A 169 23.06 -8.44 -9.70
CA ASP A 169 24.20 -8.77 -8.88
C ASP A 169 23.84 -8.79 -7.38
N ARG A 170 24.64 -9.45 -6.57
CA ARG A 170 24.37 -9.66 -5.14
C ARG A 170 24.19 -8.36 -4.35
N LYS A 171 24.95 -7.32 -4.71
CA LYS A 171 24.85 -6.01 -4.05
C LYS A 171 23.54 -5.30 -4.41
N SER A 172 23.15 -5.31 -5.67
CA SER A 172 21.90 -4.73 -6.13
C SER A 172 20.69 -5.49 -5.57
N SER A 173 20.73 -6.81 -5.54
CA SER A 173 19.67 -7.65 -4.94
C SER A 173 19.45 -7.34 -3.46
N TRP A 174 20.55 -7.15 -2.71
CA TRP A 174 20.48 -6.73 -1.31
C TRP A 174 19.84 -5.35 -1.15
N LYS A 175 20.23 -4.37 -2.00
CA LYS A 175 19.65 -3.02 -2.00
C LYS A 175 18.14 -3.04 -2.34
N ILE A 176 17.74 -3.87 -3.31
CA ILE A 176 16.34 -4.08 -3.65
C ILE A 176 15.57 -4.64 -2.45
N GLY A 177 16.12 -5.66 -1.78
CA GLY A 177 15.52 -6.22 -0.57
C GLY A 177 15.31 -5.18 0.53
N LEU A 178 16.33 -4.35 0.79
CA LEU A 178 16.24 -3.26 1.77
C LEU A 178 15.25 -2.17 1.35
N GLY A 179 15.17 -1.85 0.05
CA GLY A 179 14.22 -0.88 -0.48
C GLY A 179 12.76 -1.29 -0.34
N MET A 180 12.50 -2.59 -0.27
CA MET A 180 11.16 -3.14 -0.08
C MET A 180 10.77 -3.32 1.40
N LEU A 181 11.65 -2.93 2.33
CA LEU A 181 11.44 -3.08 3.76
C LEU A 181 10.30 -2.22 4.32
N PRO A 182 10.11 -0.93 3.91
CA PRO A 182 9.07 -0.10 4.50
C PRO A 182 7.69 -0.75 4.32
N ARG A 183 6.93 -0.77 5.40
CA ARG A 183 5.50 -1.09 5.35
C ARG A 183 4.75 0.23 5.38
N GLY A 184 3.96 0.49 4.35
CA GLY A 184 3.23 1.74 4.22
C GLY A 184 1.79 1.64 4.70
N GLU A 185 1.01 2.57 4.23
CA GLU A 185 -0.41 2.77 4.52
C GLU A 185 -1.28 1.50 4.34
N VAL A 186 -0.94 0.64 3.39
CA VAL A 186 -1.71 -0.59 3.12
C VAL A 186 -1.73 -1.54 4.33
N ALA A 187 -0.62 -1.67 5.05
CA ALA A 187 -0.56 -2.52 6.25
C ALA A 187 -1.47 -1.97 7.35
N ILE A 188 -1.51 -0.65 7.51
CA ILE A 188 -2.32 0.04 8.50
C ILE A 188 -3.81 -0.04 8.15
N ILE A 189 -4.15 0.14 6.87
CA ILE A 189 -5.53 0.00 6.38
C ILE A 189 -6.04 -1.43 6.63
N ILE A 190 -5.24 -2.46 6.32
CA ILE A 190 -5.62 -3.86 6.57
C ILE A 190 -5.81 -4.13 8.06
N ALA A 191 -4.89 -3.64 8.89
CA ALA A 191 -4.99 -3.78 10.33
C ALA A 191 -6.22 -3.02 10.89
N GLY A 192 -6.50 -1.80 10.41
CA GLY A 192 -7.67 -1.02 10.78
C GLY A 192 -8.99 -1.69 10.42
N ILE A 193 -9.08 -2.28 9.23
CA ILE A 193 -10.26 -3.07 8.84
C ILE A 193 -10.37 -4.33 9.72
N GLY A 194 -9.27 -5.02 9.99
CA GLY A 194 -9.26 -6.16 10.90
C GLY A 194 -9.77 -5.79 12.30
N LEU A 195 -9.44 -4.60 12.80
CA LEU A 195 -9.92 -4.08 14.06
C LEU A 195 -11.43 -3.76 14.01
N THR A 196 -11.87 -3.03 12.98
CA THR A 196 -13.28 -2.62 12.85
C THR A 196 -14.22 -3.79 12.59
N THR A 197 -13.75 -4.86 11.94
CA THR A 197 -14.48 -6.12 11.73
C THR A 197 -14.37 -7.10 12.91
N GLY A 198 -13.61 -6.75 13.96
CA GLY A 198 -13.44 -7.61 15.13
C GLY A 198 -12.57 -8.85 14.91
N VAL A 199 -11.86 -8.94 13.76
CA VAL A 199 -10.95 -10.06 13.45
C VAL A 199 -9.67 -9.98 14.29
N ILE A 200 -9.20 -8.76 14.60
CA ILE A 200 -8.07 -8.53 15.49
C ILE A 200 -8.47 -7.59 16.62
N GLY A 201 -7.86 -7.79 17.80
CA GLY A 201 -8.02 -6.89 18.93
C GLY A 201 -7.15 -5.63 18.81
N ALA A 202 -7.43 -4.66 19.68
CA ALA A 202 -6.68 -3.40 19.76
C ALA A 202 -5.17 -3.63 20.01
N ASP A 203 -4.82 -4.67 20.78
CA ASP A 203 -3.43 -5.05 21.07
C ASP A 203 -2.67 -5.41 19.77
N ILE A 204 -3.26 -6.27 18.93
CA ILE A 204 -2.66 -6.70 17.65
C ILE A 204 -2.59 -5.54 16.68
N PHE A 205 -3.59 -4.67 16.67
CA PHE A 205 -3.59 -3.44 15.88
C PHE A 205 -2.43 -2.53 16.30
N GLY A 206 -2.26 -2.26 17.59
CA GLY A 206 -1.16 -1.48 18.13
C GLY A 206 0.21 -2.07 17.81
N ILE A 207 0.39 -3.38 17.98
CA ILE A 207 1.61 -4.10 17.57
C ILE A 207 1.90 -3.91 16.08
N SER A 208 0.88 -4.02 15.24
CA SER A 208 1.03 -3.84 13.77
C SER A 208 1.49 -2.42 13.42
N LEU A 209 0.99 -1.40 14.13
CA LEU A 209 1.44 -0.01 13.96
C LEU A 209 2.91 0.15 14.35
N VAL A 210 3.33 -0.38 15.50
CA VAL A 210 4.72 -0.33 15.96
C VAL A 210 5.66 -1.00 14.95
N VAL A 211 5.31 -2.19 14.47
CA VAL A 211 6.08 -2.91 13.43
C VAL A 211 6.21 -2.07 12.16
N THR A 212 5.13 -1.41 11.75
CA THR A 212 5.11 -0.53 10.56
C THR A 212 6.05 0.66 10.75
N ILE A 213 6.00 1.32 11.90
CA ILE A 213 6.87 2.46 12.22
C ILE A 213 8.34 2.03 12.25
N VAL A 214 8.65 0.94 12.97
CA VAL A 214 10.02 0.40 13.08
C VAL A 214 10.60 0.08 11.70
N THR A 215 9.86 -0.66 10.87
CA THR A 215 10.34 -1.03 9.53
C THR A 215 10.51 0.17 8.61
N THR A 216 9.64 1.17 8.72
CA THR A 216 9.69 2.40 7.92
C THR A 216 10.88 3.29 8.31
N ILE A 217 11.19 3.39 9.60
CA ILE A 217 12.35 4.16 10.08
C ILE A 217 13.68 3.45 9.77
N LEU A 218 13.72 2.12 9.91
CA LEU A 218 14.93 1.34 9.65
C LEU A 218 15.33 1.31 8.17
N ALA A 219 14.37 1.33 7.26
CA ALA A 219 14.64 1.21 5.84
C ALA A 219 15.60 2.27 5.28
N PRO A 220 15.39 3.58 5.44
CA PRO A 220 16.33 4.59 4.95
C PRO A 220 17.70 4.49 5.61
N ILE A 221 17.77 4.14 6.90
CA ILE A 221 19.02 3.97 7.64
C ILE A 221 19.85 2.84 7.03
N LEU A 222 19.21 1.69 6.78
CA LEU A 222 19.88 0.53 6.19
C LEU A 222 20.24 0.76 4.73
N LEU A 223 19.37 1.44 3.96
CA LEU A 223 19.65 1.80 2.57
C LEU A 223 20.85 2.73 2.45
N VAL A 224 20.91 3.79 3.23
CA VAL A 224 22.07 4.72 3.21
C VAL A 224 23.37 3.97 3.50
N ARG A 225 23.37 3.04 4.45
CA ARG A 225 24.54 2.19 4.73
C ARG A 225 24.89 1.26 3.57
N ALA A 226 23.88 0.65 2.92
CA ALA A 226 24.10 -0.25 1.80
C ALA A 226 24.60 0.47 0.53
N TYR A 227 24.33 1.77 0.39
CA TYR A 227 24.85 2.57 -0.74
C TYR A 227 26.25 3.18 -0.48
N LYS A 228 26.68 3.25 0.79
CA LYS A 228 28.03 3.70 1.13
C LYS A 228 29.10 2.61 0.97
N ASN A 229 28.69 1.35 0.94
CA ASN A 229 29.54 0.17 0.72
C ASN A 229 29.31 -0.40 -0.69
#